data_5196fbe4cce6066f67bd6cf70425e15f
#
_entry.id   5196fbe4cce6066f67bd6cf70425e15f
#
_cell.length_a   1.000
_cell.length_b   1.000
_cell.length_c   1.000
_cell.angle_alpha   90.00
_cell.angle_beta   90.00
_cell.angle_gamma   90.00
#
_symmetry.space_group_name_H-M   'P 1'
#
loop_
_entity.id
_entity.type
_entity.pdbx_description
1 polymer ?
#
loop_
_entity_poly.entity_id
_entity_poly.type
_entity_poly.pdbx_seq_one_letter_code
_entity_poly.pdbx_strand_id
1 'polypeptide(L)'
;FAEFKGIYPFTDNGKVNPNHIFNIWIINEFQELYKKVQENYEKYYFHEVANQLYHFTWHTFCDWYIELSKNLLDDNQFRDETKQTFHLVFNSLLQLLHPVIPFITEKLWGKNNKDILMSHQWDYVDLKTESEHVSKTKLFIDFIEEYRSIEKLFEIKKEDTVEIFSKNQLIQTILEDNKKTFEFLTRKKLSSSHKDNSVTLPFKEFDFEISTSQIDKSKIKEKLQENKSSLEKEKNTIDKNLSNENFVSKAPKDLIDQNKERQSSINMELSKIDSILINIQ
;
A
#
# COMPACT_ATOMS: atom_id res chain seq x y z
N PHE A 1 -13.52 4.98 12.79
CA PHE A 1 -12.22 4.52 13.29
C PHE A 1 -11.70 5.44 14.41
N ALA A 2 -11.51 6.73 14.17
CA ALA A 2 -10.94 7.68 15.11
C ALA A 2 -11.73 7.76 16.44
N GLU A 3 -13.05 7.80 16.40
CA GLU A 3 -13.92 7.74 17.57
C GLU A 3 -13.75 6.42 18.35
N PHE A 4 -13.75 5.29 17.64
CA PHE A 4 -13.63 3.95 18.26
C PHE A 4 -12.27 3.73 18.94
N LYS A 5 -11.18 4.23 18.36
CA LYS A 5 -9.81 4.12 18.90
C LYS A 5 -9.47 5.21 19.94
N GLY A 6 -10.43 6.07 20.28
CA GLY A 6 -10.21 7.15 21.25
C GLY A 6 -9.18 8.19 20.77
N ILE A 7 -9.05 8.35 19.44
CA ILE A 7 -8.29 9.44 18.85
C ILE A 7 -9.12 10.73 18.92
N TYR A 8 -10.41 10.60 18.89
CA TYR A 8 -11.40 11.67 18.88
C TYR A 8 -12.06 11.84 20.26
N PRO A 9 -12.34 13.06 20.78
CA PRO A 9 -11.94 14.35 20.21
C PRO A 9 -10.43 14.57 20.27
N PHE A 10 -9.91 15.29 19.28
CA PHE A 10 -8.50 15.62 19.24
C PHE A 10 -8.17 16.67 20.30
N THR A 11 -7.21 16.41 21.12
CA THR A 11 -6.63 17.42 22.02
C THR A 11 -5.32 17.89 21.38
N ASP A 12 -5.23 19.18 21.09
CA ASP A 12 -3.99 19.79 20.61
C ASP A 12 -2.95 19.77 21.72
N ASN A 13 -2.09 18.77 21.70
CA ASN A 13 -1.06 18.58 22.75
C ASN A 13 0.34 19.00 22.30
N GLY A 14 0.46 19.86 21.26
CA GLY A 14 1.76 20.41 20.85
C GLY A 14 2.27 19.95 19.51
N LYS A 15 3.54 20.22 19.24
CA LYS A 15 4.21 19.91 17.97
C LYS A 15 4.28 18.41 17.75
N VAL A 16 3.82 17.95 16.58
CA VAL A 16 4.01 16.58 16.12
C VAL A 16 5.51 16.34 15.92
N ASN A 17 6.04 15.35 16.58
CA ASN A 17 7.44 14.90 16.43
C ASN A 17 7.46 13.39 16.19
N PRO A 18 7.19 12.94 14.97
CA PRO A 18 7.08 11.52 14.67
C PRO A 18 8.45 10.84 14.71
N ASN A 19 8.52 9.68 15.35
CA ASN A 19 9.69 8.83 15.39
C ASN A 19 9.45 7.49 14.71
N HIS A 20 8.20 7.02 14.71
CA HIS A 20 7.85 5.76 14.06
C HIS A 20 7.79 5.91 12.53
N ILE A 21 8.36 4.94 11.81
CA ILE A 21 8.48 4.99 10.33
C ILE A 21 7.13 5.21 9.62
N PHE A 22 6.03 4.64 10.13
CA PHE A 22 4.70 4.79 9.52
C PHE A 22 4.14 6.20 9.70
N ASN A 23 4.41 6.85 10.84
CA ASN A 23 4.01 8.22 11.09
C ASN A 23 4.82 9.20 10.24
N ILE A 24 6.13 8.96 10.09
CA ILE A 24 7.00 9.74 9.20
C ILE A 24 6.57 9.58 7.74
N TRP A 25 6.26 8.36 7.32
CA TRP A 25 5.84 8.07 5.95
C TRP A 25 4.55 8.80 5.56
N ILE A 26 3.50 8.73 6.39
CA ILE A 26 2.22 9.37 6.03
C ILE A 26 2.33 10.90 5.96
N ILE A 27 3.17 11.51 6.80
CA ILE A 27 3.45 12.93 6.74
C ILE A 27 4.15 13.27 5.41
N ASN A 28 5.15 12.48 5.01
CA ASN A 28 5.84 12.67 3.73
C ASN A 28 4.87 12.53 2.54
N GLU A 29 4.04 11.48 2.52
CA GLU A 29 3.05 11.29 1.46
C GLU A 29 2.05 12.45 1.39
N PHE A 30 1.66 13.00 2.56
CA PHE A 30 0.81 14.18 2.61
C PHE A 30 1.51 15.44 2.09
N GLN A 31 2.79 15.65 2.41
CA GLN A 31 3.58 16.78 1.90
C GLN A 31 3.71 16.73 0.37
N GLU A 32 3.93 15.55 -0.19
CA GLU A 32 3.98 15.36 -1.64
C GLU A 32 2.61 15.58 -2.30
N LEU A 33 1.52 15.12 -1.66
CA LEU A 33 0.17 15.41 -2.10
C LEU A 33 -0.09 16.93 -2.14
N TYR A 34 0.24 17.63 -1.04
CA TYR A 34 0.02 19.07 -0.91
C TYR A 34 0.66 19.85 -2.06
N LYS A 35 1.94 19.58 -2.35
CA LYS A 35 2.68 20.21 -3.47
C LYS A 35 1.99 19.96 -4.81
N LYS A 36 1.65 18.70 -5.10
CA LYS A 36 0.99 18.33 -6.36
C LYS A 36 -0.39 18.98 -6.51
N VAL A 37 -1.17 19.02 -5.45
CA VAL A 37 -2.50 19.66 -5.44
C VAL A 37 -2.36 21.16 -5.70
N GLN A 38 -1.42 21.83 -5.03
CA GLN A 38 -1.16 23.24 -5.23
C GLN A 38 -0.74 23.55 -6.69
N GLU A 39 0.23 22.81 -7.22
CA GLU A 39 0.67 22.95 -8.61
C GLU A 39 -0.48 22.75 -9.63
N ASN A 40 -1.35 21.78 -9.39
CA ASN A 40 -2.47 21.51 -10.29
C ASN A 40 -3.59 22.54 -10.17
N TYR A 41 -3.82 23.13 -9.00
CA TYR A 41 -4.71 24.29 -8.87
C TYR A 41 -4.18 25.50 -9.65
N GLU A 42 -2.90 25.81 -9.58
CA GLU A 42 -2.27 26.90 -10.33
C GLU A 42 -2.40 26.72 -11.85
N LYS A 43 -2.38 25.44 -12.32
CA LYS A 43 -2.55 25.09 -13.74
C LYS A 43 -4.01 24.87 -14.15
N TYR A 44 -4.97 25.04 -13.25
CA TYR A 44 -6.40 24.76 -13.46
C TYR A 44 -6.71 23.31 -13.85
N TYR A 45 -5.88 22.35 -13.42
CA TYR A 45 -6.07 20.91 -13.67
C TYR A 45 -6.94 20.28 -12.58
N PHE A 46 -8.19 20.72 -12.47
CA PHE A 46 -9.11 20.33 -11.39
C PHE A 46 -9.40 18.81 -11.36
N HIS A 47 -9.39 18.17 -12.51
CA HIS A 47 -9.56 16.71 -12.58
C HIS A 47 -8.40 15.96 -11.93
N GLU A 48 -7.14 16.44 -12.11
CA GLU A 48 -5.97 15.90 -11.46
C GLU A 48 -6.00 16.12 -9.95
N VAL A 49 -6.46 17.29 -9.51
CA VAL A 49 -6.66 17.57 -8.08
C VAL A 49 -7.62 16.57 -7.48
N ALA A 50 -8.79 16.35 -8.09
CA ALA A 50 -9.78 15.41 -7.61
C ALA A 50 -9.22 13.96 -7.55
N ASN A 51 -8.52 13.52 -8.59
CA ASN A 51 -7.89 12.20 -8.64
C ASN A 51 -6.83 12.01 -7.55
N GLN A 52 -5.95 12.98 -7.36
CA GLN A 52 -4.89 12.90 -6.35
C GLN A 52 -5.44 12.87 -4.93
N LEU A 53 -6.43 13.71 -4.63
CA LEU A 53 -7.12 13.73 -3.34
C LEU A 53 -7.86 12.42 -3.08
N TYR A 54 -8.53 11.86 -4.11
CA TYR A 54 -9.20 10.57 -4.02
C TYR A 54 -8.20 9.45 -3.72
N HIS A 55 -7.12 9.35 -4.51
CA HIS A 55 -6.12 8.30 -4.34
C HIS A 55 -5.44 8.36 -2.98
N PHE A 56 -5.04 9.54 -2.53
CA PHE A 56 -4.43 9.68 -1.21
C PHE A 56 -5.42 9.30 -0.10
N THR A 57 -6.65 9.84 -0.16
CA THR A 57 -7.64 9.59 0.88
C THR A 57 -7.96 8.10 1.00
N TRP A 58 -8.22 7.46 -0.14
CA TRP A 58 -8.67 6.07 -0.14
C TRP A 58 -7.51 5.09 0.02
N HIS A 59 -6.54 5.14 -0.89
CA HIS A 59 -5.48 4.12 -0.92
C HIS A 59 -4.35 4.37 0.07
N THR A 60 -3.91 5.61 0.24
CA THR A 60 -2.79 5.88 1.14
C THR A 60 -3.24 6.01 2.60
N PHE A 61 -4.25 6.84 2.86
CA PHE A 61 -4.68 7.11 4.22
C PHE A 61 -5.61 6.01 4.77
N CYS A 62 -6.69 5.65 4.06
CA CYS A 62 -7.67 4.68 4.56
C CYS A 62 -7.18 3.24 4.48
N ASP A 63 -6.67 2.79 3.33
CA ASP A 63 -6.27 1.40 3.14
C ASP A 63 -4.97 1.06 3.87
N TRP A 64 -4.01 2.01 3.94
CA TRP A 64 -2.71 1.73 4.55
C TRP A 64 -2.52 2.40 5.90
N TYR A 65 -2.55 3.73 5.99
CA TYR A 65 -2.17 4.38 7.25
C TYR A 65 -3.08 4.00 8.41
N ILE A 66 -4.39 3.92 8.20
CA ILE A 66 -5.32 3.47 9.24
C ILE A 66 -4.98 2.05 9.72
N GLU A 67 -4.69 1.12 8.80
CA GLU A 67 -4.35 -0.25 9.17
C GLU A 67 -3.00 -0.34 9.90
N LEU A 68 -1.98 0.36 9.42
CA LEU A 68 -0.65 0.43 10.03
C LEU A 68 -0.71 1.05 11.43
N SER A 69 -1.55 2.07 11.64
CA SER A 69 -1.66 2.80 12.90
C SER A 69 -2.35 2.00 14.02
N LYS A 70 -3.14 0.95 13.70
CA LYS A 70 -3.92 0.22 14.72
C LYS A 70 -3.06 -0.32 15.86
N ASN A 71 -1.95 -0.97 15.53
CA ASN A 71 -1.04 -1.52 16.55
C ASN A 71 -0.23 -0.45 17.27
N LEU A 72 0.09 0.66 16.60
CA LEU A 72 0.78 1.79 17.21
C LEU A 72 -0.10 2.50 18.25
N LEU A 73 -1.40 2.58 17.99
CA LEU A 73 -2.37 3.15 18.96
C LEU A 73 -2.55 2.27 20.21
N ASP A 74 -2.29 0.98 20.09
CA ASP A 74 -2.32 0.03 21.20
C ASP A 74 -0.97 -0.04 21.95
N ASP A 75 0.10 0.54 21.39
CA ASP A 75 1.44 0.60 21.99
C ASP A 75 1.66 1.92 22.74
N ASN A 76 1.98 1.84 24.03
CA ASN A 76 2.17 3.01 24.88
C ASN A 76 3.30 3.94 24.39
N GLN A 77 4.31 3.39 23.72
CA GLN A 77 5.45 4.17 23.22
C GLN A 77 5.07 5.08 22.05
N PHE A 78 4.19 4.61 21.15
CA PHE A 78 3.88 5.31 19.90
C PHE A 78 2.46 5.89 19.85
N ARG A 79 1.63 5.60 20.85
CA ARG A 79 0.22 6.00 20.91
C ARG A 79 0.01 7.49 20.69
N ASP A 80 0.71 8.30 21.47
CA ASP A 80 0.47 9.75 21.47
C ASP A 80 0.98 10.41 20.20
N GLU A 81 2.17 10.04 19.71
CA GLU A 81 2.66 10.53 18.41
C GLU A 81 1.74 10.11 17.26
N THR A 82 1.20 8.88 17.31
CA THR A 82 0.29 8.38 16.28
C THR A 82 -1.04 9.13 16.29
N LYS A 83 -1.59 9.43 17.47
CA LYS A 83 -2.78 10.29 17.60
C LYS A 83 -2.54 11.68 17.03
N GLN A 84 -1.41 12.30 17.38
CA GLN A 84 -1.04 13.64 16.89
C GLN A 84 -0.83 13.64 15.38
N THR A 85 -0.14 12.63 14.85
CA THR A 85 0.08 12.47 13.40
C THR A 85 -1.24 12.29 12.66
N PHE A 86 -2.12 11.43 13.19
CA PHE A 86 -3.44 11.22 12.61
C PHE A 86 -4.25 12.51 12.57
N HIS A 87 -4.28 13.25 13.68
CA HIS A 87 -4.96 14.54 13.78
C HIS A 87 -4.42 15.54 12.76
N LEU A 88 -3.09 15.72 12.71
CA LEU A 88 -2.43 16.63 11.77
C LEU A 88 -2.82 16.30 10.32
N VAL A 89 -2.58 15.05 9.89
CA VAL A 89 -2.83 14.65 8.50
C VAL A 89 -4.33 14.71 8.17
N PHE A 90 -5.20 14.28 9.08
CA PHE A 90 -6.64 14.30 8.84
C PHE A 90 -7.20 15.71 8.71
N ASN A 91 -6.83 16.65 9.59
CA ASN A 91 -7.28 18.02 9.51
C ASN A 91 -6.75 18.73 8.25
N SER A 92 -5.47 18.56 7.94
CA SER A 92 -4.89 19.13 6.72
C SER A 92 -5.52 18.53 5.45
N LEU A 93 -5.88 17.24 5.49
CA LEU A 93 -6.60 16.59 4.39
C LEU A 93 -8.03 17.16 4.23
N LEU A 94 -8.74 17.46 5.32
CA LEU A 94 -10.05 18.14 5.26
C LEU A 94 -9.94 19.50 4.60
N GLN A 95 -8.87 20.28 4.87
CA GLN A 95 -8.62 21.57 4.23
C GLN A 95 -8.42 21.41 2.73
N LEU A 96 -7.61 20.45 2.27
CA LEU A 96 -7.38 20.20 0.84
C LEU A 96 -8.62 19.68 0.11
N LEU A 97 -9.45 18.87 0.78
CA LEU A 97 -10.69 18.33 0.24
C LEU A 97 -11.83 19.36 0.18
N HIS A 98 -11.77 20.41 1.02
CA HIS A 98 -12.89 21.35 1.18
C HIS A 98 -13.36 22.02 -0.10
N PRO A 99 -12.49 22.48 -1.02
CA PRO A 99 -12.94 23.05 -2.29
C PRO A 99 -13.69 22.07 -3.20
N VAL A 100 -13.48 20.76 -3.03
CA VAL A 100 -14.09 19.70 -3.86
C VAL A 100 -15.39 19.17 -3.22
N ILE A 101 -15.38 18.95 -1.91
CA ILE A 101 -16.51 18.35 -1.18
C ILE A 101 -16.83 19.13 0.11
N PRO A 102 -17.27 20.41 0.02
CA PRO A 102 -17.35 21.34 1.15
C PRO A 102 -18.29 20.88 2.28
N PHE A 103 -19.43 20.29 1.97
CA PHE A 103 -20.42 19.97 2.99
C PHE A 103 -19.96 18.90 3.98
N ILE A 104 -19.35 17.83 3.48
CA ILE A 104 -18.88 16.75 4.33
C ILE A 104 -17.63 17.16 5.13
N THR A 105 -16.71 17.89 4.51
CA THR A 105 -15.51 18.37 5.18
C THR A 105 -15.83 19.37 6.27
N GLU A 106 -16.74 20.33 6.03
CA GLU A 106 -17.23 21.25 7.04
C GLU A 106 -17.88 20.51 8.24
N LYS A 107 -18.73 19.53 7.95
CA LYS A 107 -19.37 18.73 8.99
C LYS A 107 -18.38 17.93 9.84
N LEU A 108 -17.33 17.39 9.22
CA LEU A 108 -16.27 16.67 9.93
C LEU A 108 -15.39 17.61 10.74
N TRP A 109 -15.05 18.77 10.18
CA TRP A 109 -14.29 19.82 10.85
C TRP A 109 -15.00 20.32 12.10
N GLY A 110 -16.28 20.66 11.99
CA GLY A 110 -17.11 21.18 13.09
C GLY A 110 -17.33 20.22 14.26
N LYS A 111 -16.94 18.93 14.12
CA LYS A 111 -16.94 18.01 15.26
C LYS A 111 -15.86 18.34 16.29
N ASN A 112 -14.74 18.93 15.87
CA ASN A 112 -13.59 19.26 16.73
C ASN A 112 -13.32 20.74 16.88
N ASN A 113 -13.70 21.52 15.86
CA ASN A 113 -13.38 22.92 15.76
C ASN A 113 -14.65 23.74 15.92
N LYS A 114 -14.55 24.92 16.56
CA LYS A 114 -15.69 25.82 16.76
C LYS A 114 -15.87 26.81 15.62
N ASP A 115 -14.89 26.91 14.75
CA ASP A 115 -14.80 27.81 13.61
C ASP A 115 -15.16 27.10 12.31
N ILE A 116 -15.33 27.88 11.25
CA ILE A 116 -15.73 27.40 9.91
C ILE A 116 -14.49 27.05 9.11
N LEU A 117 -14.42 25.84 8.56
CA LEU A 117 -13.30 25.38 7.75
C LEU A 117 -13.00 26.29 6.55
N MET A 118 -14.05 26.83 5.91
CA MET A 118 -13.90 27.75 4.79
C MET A 118 -13.08 29.02 5.11
N SER A 119 -12.99 29.42 6.39
CA SER A 119 -12.19 30.58 6.81
C SER A 119 -10.73 30.25 7.09
N HIS A 120 -10.35 28.98 7.06
CA HIS A 120 -8.97 28.54 7.27
C HIS A 120 -8.15 28.62 5.98
N GLN A 121 -6.90 29.05 6.14
CA GLN A 121 -5.90 28.87 5.09
C GLN A 121 -5.39 27.42 5.12
N TRP A 122 -4.91 26.93 3.99
CA TRP A 122 -4.27 25.64 3.92
C TRP A 122 -2.95 25.66 4.69
N ASP A 123 -2.86 24.82 5.71
CA ASP A 123 -1.66 24.68 6.50
C ASP A 123 -0.68 23.71 5.82
N TYR A 124 0.47 24.23 5.41
CA TYR A 124 1.55 23.39 4.94
C TYR A 124 2.22 22.69 6.13
N VAL A 125 2.26 21.38 6.08
CA VAL A 125 2.94 20.57 7.10
C VAL A 125 4.43 20.57 6.79
N ASP A 126 5.20 21.49 7.40
CA ASP A 126 6.66 21.58 7.24
C ASP A 126 7.36 20.76 8.33
N LEU A 127 7.37 19.44 8.15
CA LEU A 127 8.12 18.52 9.00
C LEU A 127 9.21 17.85 8.16
N LYS A 128 10.43 17.82 8.69
CA LYS A 128 11.52 17.09 8.06
C LYS A 128 11.25 15.60 8.18
N THR A 129 11.18 14.93 7.05
CA THR A 129 11.02 13.48 6.96
C THR A 129 12.31 12.87 6.45
N GLU A 130 12.81 11.85 7.14
CA GLU A 130 14.01 11.13 6.69
C GLU A 130 13.63 10.17 5.56
N SER A 131 14.27 10.33 4.41
CA SER A 131 14.01 9.53 3.21
C SER A 131 14.18 8.02 3.44
N GLU A 132 15.05 7.64 4.35
CA GLU A 132 15.29 6.24 4.74
C GLU A 132 14.03 5.63 5.40
N HIS A 133 13.40 6.34 6.35
CA HIS A 133 12.17 5.88 7.01
C HIS A 133 11.00 5.74 6.05
N VAL A 134 10.88 6.70 5.12
CA VAL A 134 9.88 6.65 4.05
C VAL A 134 10.09 5.41 3.16
N SER A 135 11.34 5.17 2.75
CA SER A 135 11.70 4.01 1.92
C SER A 135 11.46 2.68 2.63
N LYS A 136 11.79 2.59 3.93
CA LYS A 136 11.52 1.40 4.74
C LYS A 136 10.01 1.10 4.83
N THR A 137 9.19 2.13 5.02
CA THR A 137 7.73 1.94 5.06
C THR A 137 7.18 1.50 3.71
N LYS A 138 7.62 2.11 2.62
CA LYS A 138 7.23 1.68 1.26
C LYS A 138 7.63 0.22 1.01
N LEU A 139 8.84 -0.16 1.38
CA LEU A 139 9.29 -1.54 1.25
C LEU A 139 8.47 -2.52 2.10
N PHE A 140 8.06 -2.12 3.31
CA PHE A 140 7.17 -2.90 4.16
C PHE A 140 5.79 -3.08 3.53
N ILE A 141 5.19 -2.01 3.00
CA ILE A 141 3.90 -2.03 2.31
C ILE A 141 3.96 -2.95 1.08
N ASP A 142 4.95 -2.75 0.22
CA ASP A 142 5.15 -3.55 -0.99
C ASP A 142 5.32 -5.04 -0.65
N PHE A 143 6.02 -5.34 0.46
CA PHE A 143 6.17 -6.72 0.92
C PHE A 143 4.83 -7.36 1.35
N ILE A 144 4.00 -6.60 2.05
CA ILE A 144 2.67 -7.09 2.45
C ILE A 144 1.78 -7.34 1.22
N GLU A 145 1.82 -6.44 0.23
CA GLU A 145 1.07 -6.60 -1.03
C GLU A 145 1.53 -7.84 -1.80
N GLU A 146 2.84 -8.01 -1.91
CA GLU A 146 3.44 -9.18 -2.55
C GLU A 146 3.02 -10.47 -1.85
N TYR A 147 3.13 -10.50 -0.51
CA TYR A 147 2.70 -11.64 0.28
C TYR A 147 1.21 -11.97 0.06
N ARG A 148 0.34 -10.97 0.07
CA ARG A 148 -1.12 -11.17 -0.20
C ARG A 148 -1.38 -11.75 -1.59
N SER A 149 -0.62 -11.30 -2.58
CA SER A 149 -0.68 -11.86 -3.95
C SER A 149 -0.32 -13.36 -3.96
N ILE A 150 0.73 -13.72 -3.24
CA ILE A 150 1.18 -15.12 -3.11
C ILE A 150 0.20 -15.95 -2.27
N GLU A 151 -0.30 -15.41 -1.17
CA GLU A 151 -1.32 -16.07 -0.34
C GLU A 151 -2.54 -16.47 -1.18
N LYS A 152 -2.99 -15.57 -2.05
CA LYS A 152 -4.07 -15.85 -2.98
C LYS A 152 -3.69 -16.89 -4.04
N LEU A 153 -2.48 -16.77 -4.59
CA LEU A 153 -1.98 -17.68 -5.63
C LEU A 153 -1.84 -19.11 -5.12
N PHE A 154 -1.37 -19.27 -3.88
CA PHE A 154 -1.16 -20.57 -3.23
C PHE A 154 -2.37 -21.09 -2.48
N GLU A 155 -3.48 -20.35 -2.47
CA GLU A 155 -4.69 -20.68 -1.69
C GLU A 155 -4.41 -20.90 -0.21
N ILE A 156 -3.44 -20.16 0.35
CA ILE A 156 -3.11 -20.25 1.77
C ILE A 156 -4.32 -19.76 2.58
N LYS A 157 -4.88 -20.63 3.39
CA LYS A 157 -6.03 -20.31 4.23
C LYS A 157 -5.61 -19.56 5.49
N LYS A 158 -6.56 -18.90 6.12
CA LYS A 158 -6.30 -18.13 7.36
C LYS A 158 -5.81 -19.01 8.49
N GLU A 159 -6.32 -20.24 8.58
CA GLU A 159 -5.97 -21.25 9.56
C GLU A 159 -4.62 -21.91 9.32
N ASP A 160 -4.04 -21.80 8.13
CA ASP A 160 -2.77 -22.42 7.81
C ASP A 160 -1.62 -21.74 8.59
N THR A 161 -0.84 -22.52 9.29
CA THR A 161 0.32 -22.03 10.01
C THR A 161 1.50 -21.89 9.04
N VAL A 162 1.69 -20.67 8.58
CA VAL A 162 2.79 -20.33 7.67
C VAL A 162 3.74 -19.38 8.40
N GLU A 163 5.02 -19.66 8.33
CA GLU A 163 6.07 -18.78 8.81
C GLU A 163 6.81 -18.16 7.63
N ILE A 164 7.12 -16.89 7.76
CA ILE A 164 7.76 -16.07 6.72
C ILE A 164 9.14 -15.66 7.22
N PHE A 165 10.13 -15.78 6.37
CA PHE A 165 11.52 -15.41 6.66
C PHE A 165 12.17 -14.77 5.42
N SER A 166 12.99 -13.74 5.61
CA SER A 166 13.81 -13.18 4.52
C SER A 166 15.29 -13.36 4.82
N LYS A 167 16.06 -13.85 3.84
CA LYS A 167 17.53 -13.88 3.90
C LYS A 167 18.16 -12.50 3.78
N ASN A 168 17.42 -11.55 3.21
CA ASN A 168 17.88 -10.16 3.14
C ASN A 168 17.75 -9.48 4.50
N GLN A 169 18.88 -9.06 5.05
CA GLN A 169 18.96 -8.47 6.39
C GLN A 169 18.12 -7.19 6.53
N LEU A 170 18.07 -6.34 5.50
CA LEU A 170 17.28 -5.11 5.54
C LEU A 170 15.79 -5.42 5.67
N ILE A 171 15.26 -6.31 4.83
CA ILE A 171 13.85 -6.70 4.85
C ILE A 171 13.53 -7.40 6.18
N GLN A 172 14.34 -8.35 6.59
CA GLN A 172 14.13 -9.08 7.83
C GLN A 172 14.08 -8.12 9.03
N THR A 173 15.00 -7.15 9.11
CA THR A 173 15.02 -6.13 10.16
C THR A 173 13.74 -5.27 10.12
N ILE A 174 13.32 -4.80 8.94
CA ILE A 174 12.08 -4.01 8.82
C ILE A 174 10.86 -4.81 9.29
N LEU A 175 10.80 -6.09 8.96
CA LEU A 175 9.71 -6.97 9.37
C LEU A 175 9.75 -7.25 10.88
N GLU A 176 10.93 -7.46 11.46
CA GLU A 176 11.10 -7.71 12.89
C GLU A 176 10.78 -6.49 13.74
N ASP A 177 11.26 -5.31 13.36
CA ASP A 177 10.97 -4.04 14.03
C ASP A 177 9.45 -3.73 14.03
N ASN A 178 8.73 -4.22 13.01
CA ASN A 178 7.28 -4.02 12.86
C ASN A 178 6.49 -5.34 12.99
N LYS A 179 7.02 -6.32 13.71
CA LYS A 179 6.49 -7.68 13.79
C LYS A 179 5.01 -7.73 14.15
N LYS A 180 4.57 -6.99 15.15
CA LYS A 180 3.16 -6.97 15.57
C LYS A 180 2.24 -6.52 14.43
N THR A 181 2.64 -5.48 13.70
CA THR A 181 1.88 -4.96 12.55
C THR A 181 1.93 -5.94 11.39
N PHE A 182 3.08 -6.54 11.12
CA PHE A 182 3.23 -7.58 10.11
C PHE A 182 2.28 -8.77 10.37
N GLU A 183 2.35 -9.35 11.57
CA GLU A 183 1.51 -10.49 11.96
C GLU A 183 0.01 -10.15 11.99
N PHE A 184 -0.34 -8.91 12.36
CA PHE A 184 -1.72 -8.42 12.29
C PHE A 184 -2.24 -8.34 10.85
N LEU A 185 -1.45 -7.78 9.92
CA LEU A 185 -1.87 -7.56 8.53
C LEU A 185 -1.89 -8.84 7.70
N THR A 186 -0.94 -9.76 7.96
CA THR A 186 -0.81 -11.02 7.22
C THR A 186 -1.54 -12.17 7.90
N ARG A 187 -1.81 -12.06 9.21
CA ARG A 187 -2.30 -13.16 10.07
C ARG A 187 -1.37 -14.36 10.08
N LYS A 188 -0.08 -14.13 9.81
CA LYS A 188 0.97 -15.14 9.76
C LYS A 188 2.09 -14.77 10.73
N LYS A 189 2.89 -15.76 11.12
CA LYS A 189 4.02 -15.56 12.01
C LYS A 189 5.27 -15.18 11.24
N LEU A 190 6.04 -14.25 11.76
CA LEU A 190 7.38 -13.96 11.27
C LEU A 190 8.36 -14.96 11.94
N SER A 191 9.11 -15.70 11.13
CA SER A 191 10.21 -16.54 11.60
C SER A 191 11.49 -15.72 11.68
N SER A 192 12.31 -16.00 12.70
CA SER A 192 13.65 -15.41 12.83
C SER A 192 14.75 -16.22 12.14
N SER A 193 14.42 -17.36 11.56
CA SER A 193 15.39 -18.26 10.93
C SER A 193 14.78 -19.03 9.76
N HIS A 194 15.66 -19.46 8.88
CA HIS A 194 15.33 -20.41 7.80
C HIS A 194 14.73 -21.70 8.33
N LYS A 195 13.79 -22.28 7.57
CA LYS A 195 13.17 -23.59 7.82
C LYS A 195 13.49 -24.52 6.64
N ASP A 196 13.88 -25.78 6.96
CA ASP A 196 14.26 -26.78 5.95
C ASP A 196 13.15 -27.08 4.93
N ASN A 197 11.88 -26.91 5.32
CA ASN A 197 10.73 -27.13 4.46
C ASN A 197 10.07 -25.82 4.04
N SER A 198 10.81 -24.99 3.29
CA SER A 198 10.35 -23.69 2.79
C SER A 198 10.33 -23.64 1.25
N VAL A 199 9.58 -22.70 0.72
CA VAL A 199 9.63 -22.28 -0.68
C VAL A 199 10.19 -20.89 -0.74
N THR A 200 11.24 -20.69 -1.56
CA THR A 200 11.83 -19.39 -1.82
C THR A 200 11.05 -18.68 -2.91
N LEU A 201 10.70 -17.43 -2.66
CA LEU A 201 9.87 -16.59 -3.52
C LEU A 201 10.58 -15.28 -3.80
N PRO A 202 10.53 -14.79 -5.04
CA PRO A 202 11.14 -13.52 -5.39
C PRO A 202 10.32 -12.34 -4.84
N PHE A 203 11.01 -11.32 -4.37
CA PHE A 203 10.46 -10.02 -4.00
C PHE A 203 11.38 -8.92 -4.44
N LYS A 204 11.04 -8.20 -5.52
CA LYS A 204 11.93 -7.19 -6.14
C LYS A 204 13.32 -7.78 -6.43
N GLU A 205 14.35 -7.23 -5.83
CA GLU A 205 15.76 -7.67 -5.93
C GLU A 205 16.12 -8.73 -4.88
N PHE A 206 15.19 -9.15 -4.06
CA PHE A 206 15.40 -9.99 -2.89
C PHE A 206 14.57 -11.26 -2.97
N ASP A 207 14.89 -12.21 -2.09
CA ASP A 207 14.11 -13.41 -1.90
C ASP A 207 13.58 -13.48 -0.47
N PHE A 208 12.40 -14.08 -0.33
CA PHE A 208 11.87 -14.47 0.96
C PHE A 208 11.39 -15.92 0.92
N GLU A 209 11.22 -16.51 2.08
CA GLU A 209 10.84 -17.89 2.23
C GLU A 209 9.52 -18.00 2.97
N ILE A 210 8.70 -18.94 2.51
CA ILE A 210 7.48 -19.36 3.21
C ILE A 210 7.64 -20.81 3.60
N SER A 211 7.46 -21.12 4.91
CA SER A 211 7.44 -22.51 5.37
C SER A 211 6.22 -23.26 4.81
N THR A 212 6.45 -24.50 4.36
CA THR A 212 5.46 -25.26 3.60
C THR A 212 5.00 -26.53 4.31
N SER A 213 5.16 -26.62 5.62
CA SER A 213 4.78 -27.85 6.38
C SER A 213 3.32 -28.27 6.18
N GLN A 214 2.47 -27.38 5.70
CA GLN A 214 1.05 -27.62 5.42
C GLN A 214 0.66 -27.35 3.96
N ILE A 215 1.61 -26.95 3.11
CA ILE A 215 1.35 -26.59 1.72
C ILE A 215 1.88 -27.69 0.79
N ASP A 216 0.99 -28.26 -0.02
CA ASP A 216 1.34 -29.26 -1.02
C ASP A 216 2.01 -28.59 -2.23
N LYS A 217 3.33 -28.74 -2.33
CA LYS A 217 4.15 -28.19 -3.44
C LYS A 217 3.65 -28.66 -4.81
N SER A 218 3.13 -29.88 -4.92
CA SER A 218 2.64 -30.44 -6.17
C SER A 218 1.40 -29.69 -6.66
N LYS A 219 0.47 -29.40 -5.75
CA LYS A 219 -0.74 -28.62 -6.07
C LYS A 219 -0.41 -27.18 -6.45
N ILE A 220 0.55 -26.57 -5.75
CA ILE A 220 1.01 -25.21 -6.11
C ILE A 220 1.56 -25.22 -7.54
N LYS A 221 2.41 -26.19 -7.86
CA LYS A 221 3.03 -26.32 -9.20
C LYS A 221 1.97 -26.50 -10.29
N GLU A 222 1.00 -27.37 -10.08
CA GLU A 222 -0.10 -27.59 -11.01
C GLU A 222 -0.89 -26.29 -11.26
N LYS A 223 -1.27 -25.61 -10.18
CA LYS A 223 -2.01 -24.36 -10.27
C LYS A 223 -1.23 -23.23 -10.94
N LEU A 224 0.07 -23.11 -10.65
CA LEU A 224 0.94 -22.14 -11.33
C LEU A 224 1.01 -22.42 -12.84
N GLN A 225 1.06 -23.70 -13.25
CA GLN A 225 1.04 -24.09 -14.66
C GLN A 225 -0.30 -23.76 -15.33
N GLU A 226 -1.43 -23.98 -14.65
CA GLU A 226 -2.75 -23.60 -15.16
C GLU A 226 -2.87 -22.08 -15.34
N ASN A 227 -2.46 -21.31 -14.32
CA ASN A 227 -2.45 -19.85 -14.39
C ASN A 227 -1.54 -19.35 -15.52
N LYS A 228 -0.34 -19.92 -15.66
CA LYS A 228 0.58 -19.61 -16.76
C LYS A 228 -0.07 -19.83 -18.10
N SER A 229 -0.68 -21.00 -18.31
CA SER A 229 -1.39 -21.34 -19.56
C SER A 229 -2.53 -20.36 -19.86
N SER A 230 -3.28 -19.94 -18.85
CA SER A 230 -4.35 -18.95 -18.99
C SER A 230 -3.80 -17.58 -19.42
N LEU A 231 -2.76 -17.09 -18.74
CA LEU A 231 -2.10 -15.81 -19.05
C LEU A 231 -1.46 -15.82 -20.45
N GLU A 232 -0.84 -16.94 -20.87
CA GLU A 232 -0.30 -17.08 -22.22
C GLU A 232 -1.38 -17.02 -23.30
N LYS A 233 -2.56 -17.59 -23.05
CA LYS A 233 -3.71 -17.48 -23.97
C LYS A 233 -4.23 -16.05 -24.06
N GLU A 234 -4.35 -15.37 -22.93
CA GLU A 234 -4.76 -13.96 -22.88
C GLU A 234 -3.74 -13.08 -23.61
N LYS A 235 -2.45 -13.26 -23.34
CA LYS A 235 -1.36 -12.56 -24.02
C LYS A 235 -1.43 -12.74 -25.53
N ASN A 236 -1.57 -13.98 -26.00
CA ASN A 236 -1.68 -14.28 -27.42
C ASN A 236 -2.88 -13.57 -28.08
N THR A 237 -3.98 -13.40 -27.36
CA THR A 237 -5.15 -12.65 -27.85
C THR A 237 -4.85 -11.16 -27.97
N ILE A 238 -4.21 -10.58 -26.95
CA ILE A 238 -3.80 -9.17 -26.94
C ILE A 238 -2.75 -8.92 -28.04
N ASP A 239 -1.76 -9.79 -28.19
CA ASP A 239 -0.71 -9.69 -29.22
C ASP A 239 -1.31 -9.71 -30.62
N LYS A 240 -2.29 -10.58 -30.88
CA LYS A 240 -3.04 -10.61 -32.15
C LYS A 240 -3.80 -9.31 -32.40
N ASN A 241 -4.45 -8.75 -31.38
CA ASN A 241 -5.16 -7.49 -31.50
C ASN A 241 -4.20 -6.32 -31.79
N LEU A 242 -3.09 -6.23 -31.05
CA LEU A 242 -2.10 -5.16 -31.23
C LEU A 242 -1.29 -5.28 -32.53
N SER A 243 -1.15 -6.49 -33.11
CA SER A 243 -0.51 -6.71 -34.40
C SER A 243 -1.45 -6.54 -35.60
N ASN A 244 -2.76 -6.42 -35.37
CA ASN A 244 -3.74 -6.20 -36.42
C ASN A 244 -3.85 -4.72 -36.78
N GLU A 245 -3.31 -4.31 -37.93
CA GLU A 245 -3.34 -2.92 -38.40
C GLU A 245 -4.76 -2.34 -38.47
N ASN A 246 -5.76 -3.14 -38.82
CA ASN A 246 -7.15 -2.73 -38.87
C ASN A 246 -7.71 -2.45 -37.48
N PHE A 247 -7.29 -3.20 -36.46
CA PHE A 247 -7.68 -2.95 -35.08
C PHE A 247 -7.00 -1.69 -34.57
N VAL A 248 -5.69 -1.56 -34.71
CA VAL A 248 -4.90 -0.42 -34.21
C VAL A 248 -5.32 0.90 -34.84
N SER A 249 -5.73 0.88 -36.14
CA SER A 249 -6.16 2.09 -36.87
C SER A 249 -7.59 2.53 -36.54
N LYS A 250 -8.49 1.63 -36.07
CA LYS A 250 -9.92 1.89 -35.87
C LYS A 250 -10.33 1.89 -34.39
N ALA A 251 -9.58 1.25 -33.53
CA ALA A 251 -9.90 1.18 -32.11
C ALA A 251 -9.66 2.53 -31.40
N PRO A 252 -10.46 2.87 -30.38
CA PRO A 252 -10.18 4.03 -29.52
C PRO A 252 -8.78 3.92 -28.91
N LYS A 253 -8.08 5.06 -28.84
CA LYS A 253 -6.73 5.12 -28.29
C LYS A 253 -6.64 4.53 -26.87
N ASP A 254 -7.62 4.83 -26.02
CA ASP A 254 -7.70 4.32 -24.65
C ASP A 254 -7.72 2.78 -24.61
N LEU A 255 -8.41 2.13 -25.56
CA LEU A 255 -8.44 0.66 -25.64
C LEU A 255 -7.10 0.07 -26.07
N ILE A 256 -6.38 0.75 -26.95
CA ILE A 256 -5.03 0.34 -27.36
C ILE A 256 -4.07 0.47 -26.19
N ASP A 257 -4.14 1.58 -25.45
CA ASP A 257 -3.28 1.83 -24.31
C ASP A 257 -3.57 0.83 -23.15
N GLN A 258 -4.84 0.53 -22.88
CA GLN A 258 -5.25 -0.53 -21.95
C GLN A 258 -4.69 -1.92 -22.35
N ASN A 259 -4.75 -2.28 -23.65
CA ASN A 259 -4.19 -3.54 -24.12
C ASN A 259 -2.66 -3.60 -23.93
N LYS A 260 -1.94 -2.50 -24.15
CA LYS A 260 -0.49 -2.42 -23.91
C LYS A 260 -0.13 -2.54 -22.44
N GLU A 261 -0.87 -1.85 -21.58
CA GLU A 261 -0.71 -1.95 -20.13
C GLU A 261 -0.97 -3.37 -19.64
N ARG A 262 -2.07 -3.99 -20.09
CA ARG A 262 -2.39 -5.37 -19.74
C ARG A 262 -1.34 -6.36 -20.24
N GLN A 263 -0.82 -6.17 -21.45
CA GLN A 263 0.29 -6.97 -22.00
C GLN A 263 1.54 -6.89 -21.12
N SER A 264 1.89 -5.67 -20.68
CA SER A 264 3.02 -5.45 -19.76
C SER A 264 2.81 -6.15 -18.43
N SER A 265 1.62 -6.02 -17.84
CA SER A 265 1.24 -6.70 -16.61
C SER A 265 1.34 -8.23 -16.73
N ILE A 266 0.81 -8.81 -17.81
CA ILE A 266 0.88 -10.25 -18.06
C ILE A 266 2.34 -10.72 -18.18
N ASN A 267 3.21 -9.96 -18.84
CA ASN A 267 4.63 -10.32 -18.94
C ASN A 267 5.32 -10.37 -17.57
N MET A 268 5.00 -9.43 -16.69
CA MET A 268 5.51 -9.42 -15.31
C MET A 268 4.96 -10.61 -14.51
N GLU A 269 3.66 -10.90 -14.63
CA GLU A 269 3.03 -12.04 -13.96
C GLU A 269 3.63 -13.38 -14.42
N LEU A 270 3.85 -13.56 -15.72
CA LEU A 270 4.48 -14.75 -16.29
C LEU A 270 5.92 -14.92 -15.81
N SER A 271 6.71 -13.84 -15.81
CA SER A 271 8.09 -13.87 -15.29
C SER A 271 8.14 -14.27 -13.82
N LYS A 272 7.20 -13.75 -13.02
CA LYS A 272 7.06 -14.11 -11.61
C LYS A 272 6.71 -15.59 -11.41
N ILE A 273 5.72 -16.09 -12.17
CA ILE A 273 5.33 -17.51 -12.13
C ILE A 273 6.51 -18.41 -12.50
N ASP A 274 7.26 -18.06 -13.53
CA ASP A 274 8.44 -18.84 -13.96
C ASP A 274 9.52 -18.87 -12.88
N SER A 275 9.80 -17.75 -12.22
CA SER A 275 10.75 -17.68 -11.10
C SER A 275 10.31 -18.58 -9.93
N ILE A 276 9.02 -18.57 -9.62
CA ILE A 276 8.47 -19.41 -8.54
C ILE A 276 8.55 -20.91 -8.92
N LEU A 277 8.22 -21.26 -10.17
CA LEU A 277 8.28 -22.66 -10.64
C LEU A 277 9.69 -23.24 -10.59
N ILE A 278 10.72 -22.42 -10.83
CA ILE A 278 12.13 -22.81 -10.68
C ILE A 278 12.46 -23.14 -9.20
N ASN A 279 11.94 -22.34 -8.29
CA ASN A 279 12.25 -22.46 -6.85
C ASN A 279 11.45 -23.57 -6.12
N ILE A 280 10.38 -24.08 -6.74
CA ILE A 280 9.56 -25.19 -6.19
C ILE A 280 10.09 -26.58 -6.62
N GLN A 281 11.08 -26.61 -7.49
CA GLN A 281 11.70 -27.90 -7.84
C GLN A 281 12.43 -28.48 -6.64
#